data_447bde52b07a7da4ec36577317bb498b
#
_entry.id   447bde52b07a7da4ec36577317bb498b
#
_cell.length_a   1.000
_cell.length_b   1.000
_cell.length_c   1.000
_cell.angle_alpha   90.00
_cell.angle_beta   90.00
_cell.angle_gamma   90.00
#
_symmetry.space_group_name_H-M   'P 1'
#
loop_
_entity.id
_entity.type
_entity.pdbx_description
1 polymer ?
#
loop_
_entity_poly.entity_id
_entity_poly.type
_entity_poly.pdbx_seq_one_letter_code
_entity_poly.pdbx_strand_id
1 'polypeptide(L)'
;MRNTHPILAAILAVLTIAASTVNAQQTPTANQVDSVPDSKVPDPAASDNGRPVPKVIILDVNETLLSLEPLKVSVGKALGGREDLLPLWFSTMLHYSLVETLSNNYHNFGEIGTAALMMVAETQGIQLTYEEAKEAIVPALRSLPPHPDVIDGLRMLKASGIRLVSLTNSSTEGVVTQMQNAGLTDLVEKRYSVETVKKYKPHPDPYQMVLDDLGVKPEEVLMVAAHAWDLAGAQNVGLQTAFVARPGKTLYPNLPKPDYVVDDLIELARLLESK
;
A
#
# COMPACT_ATOMS: atom_id res chain seq x y z
N MET A 1 72.27 0.80 -10.82
CA MET A 1 72.30 1.15 -12.28
C MET A 1 70.95 1.38 -12.72
N ARG A 2 70.58 2.60 -12.92
CA ARG A 2 70.11 3.30 -14.11
C ARG A 2 68.76 2.72 -14.60
N ASN A 3 67.72 3.45 -14.46
CA ASN A 3 67.11 4.52 -15.32
C ASN A 3 65.87 3.93 -15.97
N THR A 4 64.75 4.53 -16.20
CA THR A 4 64.27 5.93 -16.29
C THR A 4 62.73 5.91 -16.50
N HIS A 5 62.04 6.90 -15.99
CA HIS A 5 60.74 7.42 -16.49
C HIS A 5 60.89 7.96 -17.94
N PRO A 6 59.87 8.43 -18.65
CA PRO A 6 58.51 8.87 -18.34
C PRO A 6 57.47 8.45 -19.43
N ILE A 7 56.22 8.85 -19.44
CA ILE A 7 55.62 10.04 -20.09
C ILE A 7 54.15 10.18 -19.74
N LEU A 8 53.83 11.33 -19.19
CA LEU A 8 52.51 11.95 -19.14
C LEU A 8 52.07 12.38 -20.55
N ALA A 9 50.84 12.14 -20.92
CA ALA A 9 50.14 12.84 -22.02
C ALA A 9 48.81 13.35 -21.53
N ALA A 10 48.76 14.64 -21.24
CA ALA A 10 47.54 15.40 -21.00
C ALA A 10 46.82 15.65 -22.33
N ILE A 11 45.53 15.34 -22.40
CA ILE A 11 44.68 15.85 -23.47
C ILE A 11 43.83 16.96 -22.87
N LEU A 12 44.13 18.18 -23.27
CA LEU A 12 43.42 19.42 -22.97
C LEU A 12 42.33 19.60 -24.06
N ALA A 13 41.07 19.40 -23.73
CA ALA A 13 39.97 19.77 -24.60
C ALA A 13 39.54 21.19 -24.31
N VAL A 14 39.79 22.08 -25.27
CA VAL A 14 39.40 23.48 -25.24
C VAL A 14 37.93 23.58 -25.59
N LEU A 15 37.07 24.00 -24.65
CA LEU A 15 35.72 24.43 -24.89
C LEU A 15 35.71 25.91 -25.27
N THR A 16 35.47 26.22 -26.53
CA THR A 16 35.17 27.57 -27.00
C THR A 16 33.73 27.94 -26.65
N ILE A 17 33.57 28.90 -25.74
CA ILE A 17 32.28 29.50 -25.42
C ILE A 17 32.02 30.61 -26.44
N ALA A 18 31.05 30.42 -27.31
CA ALA A 18 30.53 31.48 -28.16
C ALA A 18 29.54 32.32 -27.32
N ALA A 19 29.91 33.55 -27.05
CA ALA A 19 29.04 34.57 -26.46
C ALA A 19 28.09 35.08 -27.50
N SER A 20 26.82 34.68 -27.40
CA SER A 20 25.70 35.29 -28.16
C SER A 20 25.13 36.44 -27.35
N THR A 21 25.22 37.63 -27.90
CA THR A 21 24.60 38.87 -27.40
C THR A 21 23.09 38.71 -27.31
N VAL A 22 22.54 38.75 -26.10
CA VAL A 22 21.08 38.79 -25.85
C VAL A 22 20.66 40.26 -26.01
N ASN A 23 19.82 40.47 -27.00
CA ASN A 23 19.13 41.74 -27.24
C ASN A 23 17.98 41.87 -26.22
N ALA A 24 18.04 42.89 -25.37
CA ALA A 24 16.98 43.23 -24.45
C ALA A 24 15.82 43.90 -25.22
N GLN A 25 14.70 43.24 -25.27
CA GLN A 25 13.36 43.90 -25.36
C GLN A 25 12.25 42.82 -25.50
N GLN A 26 11.53 42.63 -24.44
CA GLN A 26 10.05 42.53 -24.34
C GLN A 26 9.67 41.78 -23.08
N THR A 27 9.10 42.53 -22.13
CA THR A 27 8.37 41.98 -20.99
C THR A 27 7.13 41.23 -21.54
N PRO A 28 6.96 39.94 -21.22
CA PRO A 28 5.70 39.26 -21.48
C PRO A 28 4.65 39.76 -20.48
N THR A 29 3.57 40.30 -21.00
CA THR A 29 2.30 40.50 -20.31
C THR A 29 1.90 39.22 -19.60
N ALA A 30 1.36 39.35 -18.37
CA ALA A 30 0.81 38.29 -17.55
C ALA A 30 -0.09 37.37 -18.39
N ASN A 31 0.39 36.17 -18.68
CA ASN A 31 -0.43 35.09 -19.23
C ASN A 31 -1.44 34.68 -18.17
N GLN A 32 -2.71 34.79 -18.55
CA GLN A 32 -3.80 34.08 -17.89
C GLN A 32 -3.35 32.66 -17.59
N VAL A 33 -3.36 32.31 -16.30
CA VAL A 33 -3.34 30.93 -15.87
C VAL A 33 -4.67 30.35 -16.34
N ASP A 34 -4.63 29.60 -17.43
CA ASP A 34 -5.77 28.76 -17.81
C ASP A 34 -6.14 27.92 -16.61
N SER A 35 -7.32 28.18 -16.08
CA SER A 35 -7.92 27.38 -15.01
C SER A 35 -7.89 25.91 -15.44
N VAL A 36 -7.10 25.09 -14.73
CA VAL A 36 -7.20 23.64 -14.81
C VAL A 36 -8.69 23.33 -14.66
N PRO A 37 -9.32 22.61 -15.61
CA PRO A 37 -10.72 22.26 -15.45
C PRO A 37 -10.86 21.50 -14.15
N ASP A 38 -11.76 22.02 -13.31
CA ASP A 38 -12.20 21.40 -12.06
C ASP A 38 -12.47 19.93 -12.37
N SER A 39 -11.60 19.05 -11.90
CA SER A 39 -11.80 17.62 -12.05
C SER A 39 -13.00 17.32 -11.16
N LYS A 40 -14.20 17.38 -11.74
CA LYS A 40 -15.39 16.84 -11.12
C LYS A 40 -15.03 15.44 -10.64
N VAL A 41 -14.94 15.29 -9.32
CA VAL A 41 -15.03 13.99 -8.68
C VAL A 41 -16.24 13.31 -9.33
N PRO A 42 -16.10 12.14 -9.93
CA PRO A 42 -17.25 11.46 -10.53
C PRO A 42 -18.32 11.33 -9.46
N ASP A 43 -19.53 11.74 -9.82
CA ASP A 43 -20.73 11.53 -9.00
C ASP A 43 -20.73 10.09 -8.47
N PRO A 44 -20.80 9.85 -7.15
CA PRO A 44 -20.81 8.52 -6.56
C PRO A 44 -22.15 7.78 -6.78
N ALA A 45 -22.84 8.10 -7.86
CA ALA A 45 -23.95 7.29 -8.31
C ALA A 45 -23.40 5.92 -8.66
N ALA A 46 -23.53 4.98 -7.71
CA ALA A 46 -23.26 3.58 -7.90
C ALA A 46 -23.96 3.14 -9.19
N SER A 47 -23.21 3.03 -10.27
CA SER A 47 -23.71 2.36 -11.46
C SER A 47 -23.97 0.92 -11.00
N ASP A 48 -25.24 0.51 -11.02
CA ASP A 48 -25.55 -0.91 -10.87
C ASP A 48 -24.88 -1.63 -12.04
N ASN A 49 -23.69 -2.15 -11.80
CA ASN A 49 -22.86 -2.82 -12.80
C ASN A 49 -23.45 -4.21 -13.15
N GLY A 50 -24.68 -4.52 -12.68
CA GLY A 50 -25.33 -5.83 -12.89
C GLY A 50 -24.57 -6.99 -12.22
N ARG A 51 -23.61 -6.69 -11.34
CA ARG A 51 -22.90 -7.72 -10.59
C ARG A 51 -23.73 -8.18 -9.39
N PRO A 52 -23.64 -9.47 -9.03
CA PRO A 52 -24.36 -10.00 -7.87
C PRO A 52 -23.84 -9.35 -6.57
N VAL A 53 -24.71 -9.28 -5.56
CA VAL A 53 -24.30 -8.94 -4.20
C VAL A 53 -23.27 -9.98 -3.75
N PRO A 54 -22.10 -9.58 -3.22
CA PRO A 54 -21.08 -10.52 -2.81
C PRO A 54 -21.55 -11.38 -1.62
N LYS A 55 -21.23 -12.67 -1.64
CA LYS A 55 -21.45 -13.58 -0.50
C LYS A 55 -20.39 -13.44 0.56
N VAL A 56 -19.17 -13.06 0.13
CA VAL A 56 -17.99 -12.91 0.98
C VAL A 56 -17.29 -11.59 0.66
N ILE A 57 -16.87 -10.90 1.69
CA ILE A 57 -15.95 -9.78 1.58
C ILE A 57 -14.59 -10.19 2.14
N ILE A 58 -13.55 -10.05 1.33
CA ILE A 58 -12.15 -10.15 1.75
C ILE A 58 -11.65 -8.75 2.08
N LEU A 59 -11.18 -8.55 3.29
CA LEU A 59 -10.72 -7.26 3.79
C LEU A 59 -9.18 -7.25 3.85
N ASP A 60 -8.53 -6.33 3.16
CA ASP A 60 -7.14 -5.99 3.49
C ASP A 60 -7.08 -5.36 4.88
N VAL A 61 -5.93 -5.45 5.55
CA VAL A 61 -5.82 -5.07 6.98
C VAL A 61 -5.08 -3.76 7.17
N ASN A 62 -3.77 -3.74 6.88
CA ASN A 62 -2.94 -2.57 7.13
C ASN A 62 -3.30 -1.43 6.17
N GLU A 63 -3.49 -0.22 6.70
CA GLU A 63 -3.94 0.98 6.02
C GLU A 63 -5.39 0.91 5.45
N THR A 64 -6.00 -0.26 5.35
CA THR A 64 -7.41 -0.41 4.95
C THR A 64 -8.35 -0.41 6.17
N LEU A 65 -8.13 -1.33 7.10
CA LEU A 65 -8.84 -1.39 8.38
C LEU A 65 -8.10 -0.64 9.49
N LEU A 66 -6.76 -0.76 9.51
CA LEU A 66 -5.91 -0.27 10.59
C LEU A 66 -5.04 0.91 10.13
N SER A 67 -5.02 1.98 10.92
CA SER A 67 -4.21 3.17 10.64
C SER A 67 -2.74 2.97 11.01
N LEU A 68 -1.82 3.35 10.10
CA LEU A 68 -0.37 3.33 10.36
C LEU A 68 0.13 4.56 11.14
N GLU A 69 -0.72 5.52 11.53
CA GLU A 69 -0.29 6.74 12.23
C GLU A 69 0.62 6.49 13.45
N PRO A 70 0.39 5.46 14.31
CA PRO A 70 1.30 5.19 15.42
C PRO A 70 2.71 4.81 14.97
N LEU A 71 2.87 4.21 13.80
CA LEU A 71 4.20 3.89 13.26
C LEU A 71 5.00 5.13 12.88
N LYS A 72 4.34 6.24 12.57
CA LYS A 72 5.00 7.50 12.24
C LYS A 72 5.94 7.95 13.36
N VAL A 73 5.47 7.82 14.60
CA VAL A 73 6.28 8.19 15.77
C VAL A 73 7.42 7.21 16.00
N SER A 74 7.17 5.90 15.99
CA SER A 74 8.20 4.89 16.29
C SER A 74 9.26 4.80 15.20
N VAL A 75 8.85 4.78 13.93
CA VAL A 75 9.74 4.80 12.76
C VAL A 75 10.51 6.12 12.70
N GLY A 76 9.81 7.25 12.89
CA GLY A 76 10.44 8.57 12.93
C GLY A 76 11.52 8.67 14.00
N LYS A 77 11.26 8.17 15.21
CA LYS A 77 12.26 8.12 16.30
C LYS A 77 13.48 7.28 15.91
N ALA A 78 13.28 6.10 15.33
CA ALA A 78 14.37 5.24 14.88
C ALA A 78 15.20 5.90 13.74
N LEU A 79 14.56 6.76 12.95
CA LEU A 79 15.19 7.53 11.87
C LEU A 79 15.62 8.95 12.30
N GLY A 80 16.01 9.14 13.56
CA GLY A 80 16.57 10.41 14.04
C GLY A 80 15.57 11.58 14.04
N GLY A 81 14.28 11.31 14.22
CA GLY A 81 13.20 12.30 14.20
C GLY A 81 12.54 12.52 12.83
N ARG A 82 12.91 11.73 11.81
CA ARG A 82 12.45 11.87 10.43
C ARG A 82 11.13 11.09 10.19
N GLU A 83 10.02 11.58 10.75
CA GLU A 83 8.68 11.01 10.55
C GLU A 83 8.22 11.06 9.08
N ASP A 84 8.75 12.00 8.30
CA ASP A 84 8.52 12.15 6.87
C ASP A 84 9.00 10.95 6.04
N LEU A 85 9.85 10.09 6.61
CA LEU A 85 10.36 8.88 5.95
C LEU A 85 9.46 7.65 6.13
N LEU A 86 8.36 7.73 6.88
CA LEU A 86 7.41 6.61 7.00
C LEU A 86 6.90 6.10 5.65
N PRO A 87 6.48 6.95 4.69
CA PRO A 87 6.05 6.48 3.37
C PRO A 87 7.18 5.80 2.58
N LEU A 88 8.41 6.28 2.68
CA LEU A 88 9.55 5.66 2.03
C LEU A 88 9.83 4.28 2.61
N TRP A 89 9.84 4.15 3.94
CA TRP A 89 10.01 2.87 4.61
C TRP A 89 8.93 1.86 4.18
N PHE A 90 7.65 2.27 4.24
CA PHE A 90 6.54 1.38 3.89
C PHE A 90 6.59 0.95 2.42
N SER A 91 6.90 1.89 1.51
CA SER A 91 7.09 1.59 0.09
C SER A 91 8.27 0.64 -0.15
N THR A 92 9.39 0.83 0.56
CA THR A 92 10.55 -0.06 0.49
C THR A 92 10.19 -1.47 0.97
N MET A 93 9.46 -1.59 2.08
CA MET A 93 8.98 -2.87 2.60
C MET A 93 8.07 -3.59 1.59
N LEU A 94 7.11 -2.89 0.99
CA LEU A 94 6.27 -3.44 -0.08
C LEU A 94 7.09 -3.85 -1.30
N HIS A 95 8.04 -3.01 -1.73
CA HIS A 95 8.92 -3.34 -2.86
C HIS A 95 9.67 -4.66 -2.63
N TYR A 96 10.30 -4.82 -1.45
CA TYR A 96 11.05 -6.05 -1.16
C TYR A 96 10.16 -7.27 -0.93
N SER A 97 8.93 -7.11 -0.47
CA SER A 97 7.97 -8.23 -0.43
C SER A 97 7.65 -8.76 -1.83
N LEU A 98 7.57 -7.87 -2.83
CA LEU A 98 7.42 -8.26 -4.24
C LEU A 98 8.68 -8.91 -4.78
N VAL A 99 9.87 -8.37 -4.46
CA VAL A 99 11.16 -8.96 -4.86
C VAL A 99 11.26 -10.39 -4.34
N GLU A 100 10.95 -10.63 -3.06
CA GLU A 100 10.98 -11.97 -2.49
C GLU A 100 9.99 -12.92 -3.15
N THR A 101 8.79 -12.45 -3.44
CA THR A 101 7.79 -13.23 -4.17
C THR A 101 8.29 -13.66 -5.54
N LEU A 102 8.91 -12.74 -6.29
CA LEU A 102 9.43 -13.01 -7.63
C LEU A 102 10.69 -13.87 -7.62
N SER A 103 11.53 -13.74 -6.60
CA SER A 103 12.76 -14.53 -6.45
C SER A 103 12.56 -15.87 -5.73
N ASN A 104 11.30 -16.23 -5.39
CA ASN A 104 10.94 -17.41 -4.63
C ASN A 104 11.61 -17.52 -3.25
N ASN A 105 11.92 -16.38 -2.64
CA ASN A 105 12.31 -16.26 -1.24
C ASN A 105 11.08 -15.92 -0.39
N TYR A 106 11.20 -16.12 0.92
CA TYR A 106 10.17 -15.72 1.85
C TYR A 106 10.78 -15.44 3.23
N HIS A 107 10.69 -14.20 3.67
CA HIS A 107 10.77 -13.78 5.07
C HIS A 107 9.42 -13.20 5.47
N ASN A 108 9.03 -13.26 6.73
CA ASN A 108 7.75 -12.69 7.13
C ASN A 108 7.75 -11.16 7.03
N PHE A 109 6.56 -10.57 6.95
CA PHE A 109 6.38 -9.15 6.67
C PHE A 109 7.07 -8.23 7.71
N GLY A 110 7.16 -8.67 8.97
CA GLY A 110 7.88 -7.94 10.01
C GLY A 110 9.40 -7.97 9.80
N GLU A 111 9.95 -9.09 9.33
CA GLU A 111 11.38 -9.21 8.99
C GLU A 111 11.72 -8.32 7.79
N ILE A 112 10.90 -8.34 6.74
CA ILE A 112 11.08 -7.43 5.58
C ILE A 112 10.98 -5.98 6.03
N GLY A 113 10.01 -5.64 6.88
CA GLY A 113 9.86 -4.29 7.42
C GLY A 113 11.08 -3.84 8.22
N THR A 114 11.64 -4.73 9.03
CA THR A 114 12.87 -4.48 9.79
C THR A 114 14.05 -4.21 8.86
N ALA A 115 14.27 -5.08 7.87
CA ALA A 115 15.34 -4.90 6.88
C ALA A 115 15.16 -3.61 6.06
N ALA A 116 13.93 -3.31 5.64
CA ALA A 116 13.62 -2.08 4.92
C ALA A 116 13.90 -0.82 5.76
N LEU A 117 13.65 -0.86 7.08
CA LEU A 117 13.98 0.27 7.96
C LEU A 117 15.50 0.49 8.06
N MET A 118 16.26 -0.59 8.17
CA MET A 118 17.74 -0.50 8.14
C MET A 118 18.25 0.09 6.83
N MET A 119 17.68 -0.33 5.68
CA MET A 119 18.05 0.23 4.37
C MET A 119 17.76 1.73 4.29
N VAL A 120 16.58 2.16 4.75
CA VAL A 120 16.25 3.60 4.78
C VAL A 120 17.19 4.35 5.72
N ALA A 121 17.48 3.83 6.91
CA ALA A 121 18.43 4.42 7.85
C ALA A 121 19.82 4.60 7.20
N GLU A 122 20.33 3.57 6.55
CA GLU A 122 21.64 3.60 5.87
C GLU A 122 21.69 4.70 4.80
N THR A 123 20.65 4.85 3.97
CA THR A 123 20.60 5.93 2.95
C THR A 123 20.58 7.33 3.55
N GLN A 124 20.20 7.45 4.82
CA GLN A 124 20.19 8.71 5.58
C GLN A 124 21.44 8.89 6.46
N GLY A 125 22.42 7.98 6.39
CA GLY A 125 23.62 7.99 7.24
C GLY A 125 23.34 7.69 8.72
N ILE A 126 22.19 7.08 9.03
CA ILE A 126 21.77 6.71 10.39
C ILE A 126 22.21 5.29 10.67
N GLN A 127 22.93 5.08 11.78
CA GLN A 127 23.29 3.75 12.24
C GLN A 127 22.09 3.15 12.99
N LEU A 128 21.62 2.00 12.55
CA LEU A 128 20.49 1.30 13.16
C LEU A 128 20.77 -0.20 13.15
N THR A 129 20.75 -0.81 14.31
CA THR A 129 20.89 -2.26 14.43
C THR A 129 19.57 -2.97 14.08
N TYR A 130 19.66 -4.26 13.76
CA TYR A 130 18.45 -5.08 13.48
C TYR A 130 17.47 -5.07 14.65
N GLU A 131 17.97 -5.20 15.88
CA GLU A 131 17.12 -5.23 17.07
C GLU A 131 16.43 -3.88 17.33
N GLU A 132 17.12 -2.76 17.13
CA GLU A 132 16.53 -1.43 17.23
C GLU A 132 15.45 -1.22 16.15
N ALA A 133 15.72 -1.62 14.91
CA ALA A 133 14.76 -1.55 13.82
C ALA A 133 13.52 -2.41 14.11
N LYS A 134 13.69 -3.63 14.58
CA LYS A 134 12.62 -4.56 14.95
C LYS A 134 11.77 -4.01 16.09
N GLU A 135 12.39 -3.46 17.13
CA GLU A 135 11.70 -2.85 18.28
C GLU A 135 10.88 -1.62 17.85
N ALA A 136 11.34 -0.85 16.88
CA ALA A 136 10.60 0.28 16.36
C ALA A 136 9.34 -0.11 15.57
N ILE A 137 9.31 -1.31 14.96
CA ILE A 137 8.26 -1.70 14.03
C ILE A 137 7.27 -2.69 14.65
N VAL A 138 7.77 -3.81 15.19
CA VAL A 138 6.92 -4.96 15.52
C VAL A 138 5.87 -4.66 16.57
N PRO A 139 6.20 -4.00 17.71
CA PRO A 139 5.20 -3.64 18.71
C PRO A 139 4.13 -2.68 18.17
N ALA A 140 4.55 -1.67 17.39
CA ALA A 140 3.65 -0.68 16.81
C ALA A 140 2.71 -1.31 15.78
N LEU A 141 3.22 -2.18 14.89
CA LEU A 141 2.39 -2.92 13.92
C LEU A 141 1.32 -3.79 14.61
N ARG A 142 1.63 -4.37 15.76
CA ARG A 142 0.69 -5.22 16.51
C ARG A 142 -0.41 -4.44 17.22
N SER A 143 -0.26 -3.13 17.41
CA SER A 143 -1.15 -2.26 18.17
C SER A 143 -1.81 -1.14 17.36
N LEU A 144 -1.89 -1.29 16.05
CA LEU A 144 -2.52 -0.31 15.17
C LEU A 144 -4.02 -0.16 15.49
N PRO A 145 -4.52 1.08 15.66
CA PRO A 145 -5.94 1.30 15.85
C PRO A 145 -6.72 1.14 14.55
N PRO A 146 -7.99 0.75 14.61
CA PRO A 146 -8.86 0.79 13.44
C PRO A 146 -9.15 2.25 13.01
N HIS A 147 -9.42 2.47 11.72
CA HIS A 147 -10.00 3.73 11.28
C HIS A 147 -11.38 3.94 11.91
N PRO A 148 -11.86 5.18 12.06
CA PRO A 148 -13.08 5.49 12.84
C PRO A 148 -14.35 4.81 12.34
N ASP A 149 -14.45 4.53 11.04
CA ASP A 149 -15.60 3.91 10.36
C ASP A 149 -15.63 2.39 10.43
N VAL A 150 -14.49 1.76 10.78
CA VAL A 150 -14.28 0.32 10.57
C VAL A 150 -15.23 -0.53 11.42
N ILE A 151 -15.34 -0.25 12.71
CA ILE A 151 -16.16 -1.07 13.60
C ILE A 151 -17.63 -1.03 13.17
N ASP A 152 -18.16 0.15 12.90
CA ASP A 152 -19.56 0.31 12.53
C ASP A 152 -19.82 -0.19 11.10
N GLY A 153 -18.94 0.10 10.15
CA GLY A 153 -19.04 -0.44 8.79
C GLY A 153 -19.00 -1.97 8.75
N LEU A 154 -18.11 -2.63 9.51
CA LEU A 154 -18.08 -4.09 9.59
C LEU A 154 -19.33 -4.67 10.27
N ARG A 155 -19.88 -4.00 11.28
CA ARG A 155 -21.14 -4.42 11.90
C ARG A 155 -22.32 -4.37 10.91
N MET A 156 -22.42 -3.29 10.14
CA MET A 156 -23.44 -3.16 9.09
C MET A 156 -23.30 -4.25 8.04
N LEU A 157 -22.11 -4.43 7.48
CA LEU A 157 -21.83 -5.48 6.49
C LEU A 157 -22.16 -6.89 7.02
N LYS A 158 -21.80 -7.17 8.28
CA LYS A 158 -22.13 -8.44 8.92
C LYS A 158 -23.63 -8.62 9.12
N ALA A 159 -24.35 -7.56 9.47
CA ALA A 159 -25.82 -7.59 9.65
C ALA A 159 -26.58 -7.87 8.35
N SER A 160 -26.00 -7.49 7.19
CA SER A 160 -26.54 -7.82 5.86
C SER A 160 -26.36 -9.30 5.48
N GLY A 161 -25.77 -10.12 6.35
CA GLY A 161 -25.58 -11.56 6.11
C GLY A 161 -24.34 -11.89 5.25
N ILE A 162 -23.51 -10.90 4.92
CA ILE A 162 -22.28 -11.10 4.16
C ILE A 162 -21.20 -11.66 5.08
N ARG A 163 -20.48 -12.70 4.64
CA ARG A 163 -19.35 -13.26 5.38
C ARG A 163 -18.15 -12.34 5.25
N LEU A 164 -17.52 -12.00 6.37
CA LEU A 164 -16.35 -11.12 6.41
C LEU A 164 -15.11 -11.92 6.79
N VAL A 165 -14.10 -11.89 5.92
CA VAL A 165 -12.78 -12.49 6.16
C VAL A 165 -11.69 -11.47 5.89
N SER A 166 -10.49 -11.66 6.44
CA SER A 166 -9.35 -10.80 6.11
C SER A 166 -8.26 -11.55 5.35
N LEU A 167 -7.55 -10.86 4.46
CA LEU A 167 -6.37 -11.34 3.77
C LEU A 167 -5.25 -10.29 3.88
N THR A 168 -4.15 -10.64 4.53
CA THR A 168 -3.06 -9.71 4.84
C THR A 168 -1.69 -10.23 4.45
N ASN A 169 -0.77 -9.30 4.20
CA ASN A 169 0.66 -9.57 4.08
C ASN A 169 1.35 -9.84 5.44
N SER A 170 0.72 -9.49 6.56
CA SER A 170 1.22 -9.80 7.90
C SER A 170 1.26 -11.32 8.15
N SER A 171 2.15 -11.77 9.03
CA SER A 171 2.19 -13.18 9.45
C SER A 171 0.88 -13.60 10.15
N THR A 172 0.64 -14.90 10.25
CA THR A 172 -0.54 -15.48 10.90
C THR A 172 -0.66 -15.01 12.37
N GLU A 173 0.44 -15.06 13.13
CA GLU A 173 0.48 -14.53 14.50
C GLU A 173 0.22 -13.02 14.53
N GLY A 174 0.83 -12.29 13.56
CA GLY A 174 0.68 -10.84 13.44
C GLY A 174 -0.77 -10.42 13.27
N VAL A 175 -1.50 -10.99 12.32
CA VAL A 175 -2.89 -10.62 12.07
C VAL A 175 -3.83 -11.00 13.21
N VAL A 176 -3.59 -12.13 13.89
CA VAL A 176 -4.39 -12.51 15.08
C VAL A 176 -4.24 -11.45 16.16
N THR A 177 -2.99 -11.07 16.48
CA THR A 177 -2.70 -10.05 17.48
C THR A 177 -3.26 -8.67 17.09
N GLN A 178 -3.11 -8.25 15.83
CA GLN A 178 -3.65 -6.99 15.31
C GLN A 178 -5.18 -6.93 15.47
N MET A 179 -5.90 -7.96 15.03
CA MET A 179 -7.35 -8.00 15.11
C MET A 179 -7.86 -8.02 16.55
N GLN A 180 -7.14 -8.71 17.45
CA GLN A 180 -7.46 -8.73 18.88
C GLN A 180 -7.30 -7.34 19.50
N ASN A 181 -6.15 -6.70 19.28
CA ASN A 181 -5.84 -5.38 19.83
C ASN A 181 -6.76 -4.28 19.25
N ALA A 182 -7.17 -4.42 18.00
CA ALA A 182 -8.11 -3.49 17.35
C ALA A 182 -9.59 -3.74 17.70
N GLY A 183 -9.92 -4.79 18.47
CA GLY A 183 -11.30 -5.13 18.82
C GLY A 183 -12.12 -5.67 17.63
N LEU A 184 -11.46 -6.24 16.61
CA LEU A 184 -12.10 -6.70 15.37
C LEU A 184 -12.29 -8.23 15.33
N THR A 185 -11.86 -8.96 16.36
CA THR A 185 -11.85 -10.43 16.39
C THR A 185 -13.23 -11.03 16.08
N ASP A 186 -14.30 -10.50 16.67
CA ASP A 186 -15.65 -11.03 16.54
C ASP A 186 -16.40 -10.54 15.29
N LEU A 187 -15.82 -9.56 14.58
CA LEU A 187 -16.39 -9.01 13.36
C LEU A 187 -15.91 -9.73 12.10
N VAL A 188 -14.77 -10.43 12.18
CA VAL A 188 -14.15 -11.12 11.04
C VAL A 188 -14.13 -12.63 11.30
N GLU A 189 -14.80 -13.40 10.45
CA GLU A 189 -14.98 -14.86 10.61
C GLU A 189 -13.65 -15.63 10.55
N LYS A 190 -12.81 -15.30 9.58
CA LYS A 190 -11.51 -15.96 9.35
C LYS A 190 -10.43 -14.97 8.91
N ARG A 191 -9.21 -15.23 9.32
CA ARG A 191 -8.03 -14.39 9.06
C ARG A 191 -7.04 -15.19 8.25
N TYR A 192 -6.81 -14.74 7.00
CA TYR A 192 -5.85 -15.34 6.10
C TYR A 192 -4.57 -14.52 6.05
N SER A 193 -3.44 -15.22 6.10
CA SER A 193 -2.11 -14.65 5.92
C SER A 193 -1.48 -15.23 4.67
N VAL A 194 -0.76 -14.39 3.93
CA VAL A 194 0.08 -14.81 2.79
C VAL A 194 1.20 -15.79 3.22
N GLU A 195 1.50 -15.86 4.52
CA GLU A 195 2.48 -16.80 5.09
C GLU A 195 2.18 -18.26 4.71
N THR A 196 0.90 -18.62 4.55
CA THR A 196 0.47 -19.96 4.16
C THR A 196 0.97 -20.35 2.78
N VAL A 197 0.95 -19.43 1.82
CA VAL A 197 1.38 -19.66 0.44
C VAL A 197 2.77 -19.12 0.13
N LYS A 198 3.36 -18.36 1.07
CA LYS A 198 4.69 -17.74 0.94
C LYS A 198 4.85 -16.89 -0.32
N LYS A 199 3.77 -16.23 -0.72
CA LYS A 199 3.69 -15.28 -1.82
C LYS A 199 2.90 -14.08 -1.38
N TYR A 200 3.50 -12.90 -1.50
CA TYR A 200 2.86 -11.64 -1.11
C TYR A 200 1.79 -11.21 -2.13
N LYS A 201 0.73 -10.56 -1.66
CA LYS A 201 -0.17 -9.82 -2.54
C LYS A 201 0.65 -8.79 -3.35
N PRO A 202 0.39 -8.59 -4.64
CA PRO A 202 -0.76 -9.02 -5.43
C PRO A 202 -0.57 -10.34 -6.22
N HIS A 203 0.31 -11.26 -5.79
CA HIS A 203 0.40 -12.58 -6.43
C HIS A 203 -0.97 -13.29 -6.39
N PRO A 204 -1.37 -14.08 -7.40
CA PRO A 204 -2.68 -14.74 -7.42
C PRO A 204 -2.91 -15.72 -6.27
N ASP A 205 -1.86 -16.45 -5.84
CA ASP A 205 -1.96 -17.53 -4.85
C ASP A 205 -2.64 -17.14 -3.53
N PRO A 206 -2.38 -15.97 -2.90
CA PRO A 206 -3.12 -15.54 -1.72
C PRO A 206 -4.62 -15.47 -1.90
N TYR A 207 -5.09 -14.91 -3.02
CA TYR A 207 -6.53 -14.79 -3.29
C TYR A 207 -7.13 -16.16 -3.61
N GLN A 208 -6.45 -16.97 -4.43
CA GLN A 208 -6.89 -18.32 -4.75
C GLN A 208 -7.00 -19.20 -3.51
N MET A 209 -6.04 -19.12 -2.60
CA MET A 209 -6.09 -19.81 -1.30
C MET A 209 -7.40 -19.50 -0.55
N VAL A 210 -7.85 -18.25 -0.53
CA VAL A 210 -9.09 -17.88 0.15
C VAL A 210 -10.30 -18.45 -0.58
N LEU A 211 -10.34 -18.37 -1.91
CA LEU A 211 -11.41 -18.92 -2.73
C LEU A 211 -11.57 -20.44 -2.53
N ASP A 212 -10.45 -21.18 -2.58
CA ASP A 212 -10.42 -22.62 -2.42
C ASP A 212 -10.88 -23.07 -1.02
N ASP A 213 -10.39 -22.38 0.01
CA ASP A 213 -10.74 -22.72 1.40
C ASP A 213 -12.22 -22.42 1.73
N LEU A 214 -12.79 -21.38 1.13
CA LEU A 214 -14.20 -21.02 1.35
C LEU A 214 -15.16 -21.73 0.40
N GLY A 215 -14.67 -22.36 -0.66
CA GLY A 215 -15.46 -23.03 -1.68
C GLY A 215 -16.38 -22.08 -2.44
N VAL A 216 -15.92 -20.85 -2.73
CA VAL A 216 -16.70 -19.80 -3.41
C VAL A 216 -16.10 -19.47 -4.77
N LYS A 217 -16.96 -18.98 -5.67
CA LYS A 217 -16.49 -18.50 -6.98
C LYS A 217 -15.99 -17.07 -6.90
N PRO A 218 -15.01 -16.67 -7.76
CA PRO A 218 -14.45 -15.32 -7.74
C PRO A 218 -15.52 -14.21 -7.83
N GLU A 219 -16.52 -14.36 -8.69
CA GLU A 219 -17.60 -13.38 -8.89
C GLU A 219 -18.52 -13.20 -7.68
N GLU A 220 -18.47 -14.12 -6.72
CA GLU A 220 -19.25 -14.07 -5.46
C GLU A 220 -18.48 -13.34 -4.34
N VAL A 221 -17.26 -12.89 -4.61
CA VAL A 221 -16.34 -12.33 -3.60
C VAL A 221 -15.97 -10.90 -3.96
N LEU A 222 -16.01 -10.03 -2.96
CA LEU A 222 -15.57 -8.63 -3.06
C LEU A 222 -14.27 -8.44 -2.26
N MET A 223 -13.19 -8.04 -2.94
CA MET A 223 -11.98 -7.57 -2.27
C MET A 223 -12.10 -6.09 -1.93
N VAL A 224 -11.88 -5.73 -0.67
CA VAL A 224 -11.93 -4.36 -0.17
C VAL A 224 -10.53 -3.94 0.29
N ALA A 225 -9.98 -2.91 -0.32
CA ALA A 225 -8.65 -2.40 0.00
C ALA A 225 -8.50 -0.90 -0.28
N ALA A 226 -7.63 -0.26 0.47
CA ALA A 226 -7.16 1.11 0.21
C ALA A 226 -5.96 1.14 -0.76
N HIS A 227 -5.55 -0.01 -1.27
CA HIS A 227 -4.39 -0.14 -2.13
C HIS A 227 -4.78 -0.59 -3.55
N ALA A 228 -4.51 0.26 -4.54
CA ALA A 228 -4.78 -0.07 -5.94
C ALA A 228 -4.05 -1.34 -6.42
N TRP A 229 -2.82 -1.61 -5.91
CA TRP A 229 -2.07 -2.80 -6.25
C TRP A 229 -2.71 -4.09 -5.72
N ASP A 230 -3.36 -4.05 -4.55
CA ASP A 230 -4.08 -5.19 -3.97
C ASP A 230 -5.33 -5.51 -4.80
N LEU A 231 -6.09 -4.47 -5.16
CA LEU A 231 -7.24 -4.61 -6.06
C LEU A 231 -6.84 -5.17 -7.44
N ALA A 232 -5.67 -4.79 -7.96
CA ALA A 232 -5.14 -5.36 -9.20
C ALA A 232 -4.96 -6.87 -9.12
N GLY A 233 -4.39 -7.37 -8.02
CA GLY A 233 -4.25 -8.81 -7.78
C GLY A 233 -5.61 -9.52 -7.68
N ALA A 234 -6.56 -8.92 -6.98
CA ALA A 234 -7.91 -9.43 -6.84
C ALA A 234 -8.66 -9.48 -8.18
N GLN A 235 -8.59 -8.42 -8.98
CA GLN A 235 -9.19 -8.36 -10.32
C GLN A 235 -8.59 -9.44 -11.25
N ASN A 236 -7.28 -9.67 -11.14
CA ASN A 236 -6.59 -10.66 -11.98
C ASN A 236 -7.07 -12.10 -11.73
N VAL A 237 -7.62 -12.41 -10.56
CA VAL A 237 -8.25 -13.71 -10.27
C VAL A 237 -9.79 -13.66 -10.36
N GLY A 238 -10.37 -12.55 -10.85
CA GLY A 238 -11.78 -12.43 -11.17
C GLY A 238 -12.69 -11.95 -10.02
N LEU A 239 -12.15 -11.47 -8.91
CA LEU A 239 -12.93 -10.91 -7.80
C LEU A 239 -13.57 -9.58 -8.20
N GLN A 240 -14.70 -9.28 -7.57
CA GLN A 240 -15.19 -7.91 -7.47
C GLN A 240 -14.26 -7.09 -6.57
N THR A 241 -14.19 -5.78 -6.78
CA THR A 241 -13.26 -4.91 -6.06
C THR A 241 -13.90 -3.63 -5.55
N ALA A 242 -13.55 -3.22 -4.33
CA ALA A 242 -13.92 -1.95 -3.73
C ALA A 242 -12.67 -1.21 -3.23
N PHE A 243 -12.47 0.00 -3.72
CA PHE A 243 -11.45 0.90 -3.24
C PHE A 243 -12.01 1.76 -2.12
N VAL A 244 -11.35 1.74 -0.96
CA VAL A 244 -11.65 2.65 0.16
C VAL A 244 -10.65 3.81 0.10
N ALA A 245 -11.14 5.03 -0.11
CA ALA A 245 -10.33 6.24 -0.30
C ALA A 245 -9.72 6.74 1.02
N ARG A 246 -8.85 5.95 1.64
CA ARG A 246 -8.13 6.37 2.84
C ARG A 246 -7.20 7.55 2.54
N PRO A 247 -6.91 8.41 3.52
CA PRO A 247 -6.03 9.56 3.34
C PRO A 247 -4.69 9.18 2.68
N GLY A 248 -4.33 9.88 1.60
CA GLY A 248 -3.10 9.64 0.86
C GLY A 248 -3.11 8.43 -0.08
N LYS A 249 -4.27 7.75 -0.24
CA LYS A 249 -4.42 6.62 -1.17
C LYS A 249 -5.13 7.06 -2.44
N THR A 250 -4.65 6.55 -3.58
CA THR A 250 -5.19 6.87 -4.91
C THR A 250 -5.24 5.62 -5.77
N LEU A 251 -6.12 5.64 -6.77
CA LEU A 251 -6.18 4.61 -7.79
C LEU A 251 -4.99 4.74 -8.76
N TYR A 252 -4.56 3.61 -9.30
CA TYR A 252 -3.56 3.59 -10.36
C TYR A 252 -4.25 3.71 -11.73
N PRO A 253 -3.96 4.76 -12.52
CA PRO A 253 -4.74 5.07 -13.75
C PRO A 253 -4.70 3.99 -14.83
N ASN A 254 -3.65 3.15 -14.84
CA ASN A 254 -3.48 2.09 -15.84
C ASN A 254 -4.14 0.74 -15.46
N LEU A 255 -4.88 0.69 -14.36
CA LEU A 255 -5.66 -0.48 -13.97
C LEU A 255 -7.15 -0.30 -14.28
N PRO A 256 -7.90 -1.40 -14.48
CA PRO A 256 -9.35 -1.33 -14.54
C PRO A 256 -9.91 -0.65 -13.30
N LYS A 257 -10.96 0.16 -13.47
CA LYS A 257 -11.63 0.77 -12.32
C LYS A 257 -12.21 -0.31 -11.41
N PRO A 258 -12.14 -0.12 -10.08
CA PRO A 258 -12.85 -0.97 -9.14
C PRO A 258 -14.37 -0.92 -9.37
N ASP A 259 -15.09 -1.95 -8.94
CA ASP A 259 -16.54 -1.99 -9.02
C ASP A 259 -17.20 -0.96 -8.09
N TYR A 260 -16.52 -0.65 -6.98
CA TYR A 260 -16.92 0.38 -6.02
C TYR A 260 -15.72 1.26 -5.68
N VAL A 261 -15.99 2.56 -5.53
CA VAL A 261 -15.08 3.55 -4.96
C VAL A 261 -15.85 4.26 -3.87
N VAL A 262 -15.40 4.14 -2.62
CA VAL A 262 -16.10 4.65 -1.44
C VAL A 262 -15.13 5.41 -0.52
N ASP A 263 -15.66 6.35 0.23
CA ASP A 263 -14.87 7.10 1.20
C ASP A 263 -14.57 6.25 2.44
N ASP A 264 -15.50 5.36 2.83
CA ASP A 264 -15.39 4.53 4.04
C ASP A 264 -16.20 3.22 3.96
N LEU A 265 -16.10 2.37 4.99
CA LEU A 265 -16.83 1.10 5.04
C LEU A 265 -18.31 1.27 5.34
N ILE A 266 -18.73 2.36 5.95
CA ILE A 266 -20.15 2.66 6.21
C ILE A 266 -20.85 2.97 4.89
N GLU A 267 -20.22 3.73 4.01
CA GLU A 267 -20.70 3.99 2.66
C GLU A 267 -20.81 2.68 1.86
N LEU A 268 -19.75 1.85 1.90
CA LEU A 268 -19.78 0.54 1.23
C LEU A 268 -20.96 -0.31 1.71
N ALA A 269 -21.19 -0.37 3.03
CA ALA A 269 -22.30 -1.14 3.60
C ALA A 269 -23.67 -0.65 3.06
N ARG A 270 -23.89 0.66 3.05
CA ARG A 270 -25.12 1.26 2.51
C ARG A 270 -25.36 0.93 1.03
N LEU A 271 -24.27 0.99 0.22
CA LEU A 271 -24.34 0.66 -1.21
C LEU A 271 -24.70 -0.81 -1.45
N LEU A 272 -24.22 -1.72 -0.61
CA LEU A 272 -24.52 -3.16 -0.73
C LEU A 272 -25.90 -3.51 -0.18
N GLU A 273 -26.42 -2.80 0.83
CA GLU A 273 -27.77 -2.97 1.35
C GLU A 273 -28.86 -2.52 0.36
N SER A 274 -28.54 -1.58 -0.53
CA SER A 274 -29.48 -1.01 -1.50
C SER A 274 -29.68 -1.88 -2.75
N LYS A 275 -28.94 -2.98 -2.90
CA LYS A 275 -29.03 -3.95 -4.01
C LYS A 275 -29.91 -5.14 -3.66
#